data_856ce7364a7dff4753f04c763ca63a37
#
_entry.id   856ce7364a7dff4753f04c763ca63a37
#
_cell.length_a   1.000
_cell.length_b   1.000
_cell.length_c   1.000
_cell.angle_alpha   90.00
_cell.angle_beta   90.00
_cell.angle_gamma   90.00
#
_symmetry.space_group_name_H-M   'P 1'
#
loop_
_entity.id
_entity.type
_entity.pdbx_description
1 polymer ?
#
loop_
_entity_poly.entity_id
_entity_poly.type
_entity_poly.pdbx_seq_one_letter_code
_entity_poly.pdbx_strand_id
1 'polypeptide(L)'
;LKPVQRRIVYAMSELGLNASAKFKKSARTVGDVLGKYHPHGDIACYAAMVLMAQPFSYRYPLVDGQGNWGAPDDPKSFAAMRYTESRLSKYSELLLSELGQGTADWVPNFDGTLQEPKMLPARLPNILLNGTTG
;
A
#
# COMPACT_ATOMS: atom_id res chain seq x y z
N LEU A 1 -8.60 5.88 -2.82
CA LEU A 1 -7.16 5.60 -2.88
C LEU A 1 -6.56 6.10 -4.17
N LYS A 2 -5.37 6.66 -4.09
CA LYS A 2 -4.61 7.07 -5.27
C LYS A 2 -4.08 5.84 -6.00
N PRO A 3 -3.81 5.93 -7.31
CA PRO A 3 -3.36 4.76 -8.07
C PRO A 3 -2.14 4.07 -7.48
N VAL A 4 -1.11 4.81 -7.05
CA VAL A 4 0.07 4.19 -6.48
C VAL A 4 -0.26 3.45 -5.18
N GLN A 5 -1.17 3.97 -4.38
CA GLN A 5 -1.56 3.36 -3.12
C GLN A 5 -2.25 2.00 -3.33
N ARG A 6 -3.20 1.95 -4.26
CA ARG A 6 -3.89 0.68 -4.53
C ARG A 6 -2.96 -0.33 -5.18
N ARG A 7 -1.99 0.13 -5.98
CA ARG A 7 -0.99 -0.77 -6.57
C ARG A 7 -0.06 -1.35 -5.52
N ILE A 8 0.33 -0.56 -4.54
CA ILE A 8 1.14 -1.04 -3.41
C ILE A 8 0.37 -2.11 -2.63
N VAL A 9 -0.87 -1.82 -2.26
CA VAL A 9 -1.69 -2.78 -1.50
C VAL A 9 -1.89 -4.07 -2.31
N TYR A 10 -2.18 -3.95 -3.58
CA TYR A 10 -2.39 -5.11 -4.43
C TYR A 10 -1.11 -5.92 -4.60
N ALA A 11 0.03 -5.26 -4.81
CA ALA A 11 1.31 -5.95 -4.94
C ALA A 11 1.67 -6.69 -3.66
N MET A 12 1.43 -6.09 -2.49
CA MET A 12 1.67 -6.76 -1.22
C MET A 12 0.78 -7.99 -1.07
N SER A 13 -0.46 -7.91 -1.52
CA SER A 13 -1.36 -9.08 -1.53
C SER A 13 -0.80 -10.19 -2.43
N GLU A 14 -0.32 -9.84 -3.62
CA GLU A 14 0.27 -10.81 -4.55
C GLU A 14 1.53 -11.46 -3.98
N LEU A 15 2.29 -10.73 -3.16
CA LEU A 15 3.48 -11.26 -2.49
C LEU A 15 3.14 -12.10 -1.26
N GLY A 16 1.87 -12.22 -0.92
CA GLY A 16 1.45 -12.95 0.27
C GLY A 16 1.74 -12.23 1.58
N LEU A 17 1.92 -10.91 1.55
CA LEU A 17 2.24 -10.11 2.73
C LEU A 17 0.97 -9.69 3.47
N ASN A 18 0.17 -10.66 3.91
CA ASN A 18 -1.03 -10.37 4.69
C ASN A 18 -0.66 -10.05 6.14
N ALA A 19 -1.68 -9.74 6.95
CA ALA A 19 -1.47 -9.27 8.32
C ALA A 19 -0.83 -10.30 9.24
N SER A 20 -0.89 -11.58 8.89
CA SER A 20 -0.27 -12.65 9.68
C SER A 20 1.07 -13.10 9.11
N ALA A 21 1.49 -12.57 7.98
CA ALA A 21 2.77 -12.93 7.37
C ALA A 21 3.93 -12.28 8.13
N LYS A 22 5.13 -12.81 7.91
CA LYS A 22 6.33 -12.16 8.41
C LYS A 22 6.57 -10.86 7.64
N PHE A 23 7.08 -9.86 8.32
CA PHE A 23 7.47 -8.61 7.68
C PHE A 23 8.53 -8.86 6.61
N LYS A 24 8.48 -8.09 5.54
CA LYS A 24 9.49 -8.09 4.49
C LYS A 24 10.03 -6.68 4.31
N LYS A 25 11.27 -6.58 3.86
CA LYS A 25 11.88 -5.27 3.58
C LYS A 25 11.00 -4.47 2.63
N SER A 26 10.80 -3.21 2.95
CA SER A 26 9.96 -2.33 2.12
C SER A 26 10.51 -2.19 0.70
N ALA A 27 11.83 -2.27 0.53
CA ALA A 27 12.45 -2.24 -0.79
C ALA A 27 11.95 -3.37 -1.70
N ARG A 28 11.60 -4.53 -1.15
CA ARG A 28 11.06 -5.64 -1.93
C ARG A 28 9.71 -5.28 -2.54
N THR A 29 8.82 -4.73 -1.72
CA THR A 29 7.50 -4.31 -2.20
C THR A 29 7.61 -3.19 -3.22
N VAL A 30 8.44 -2.18 -2.93
CA VAL A 30 8.63 -1.06 -3.85
C VAL A 30 9.16 -1.55 -5.19
N GLY A 31 10.15 -2.44 -5.18
CA GLY A 31 10.68 -3.01 -6.42
C GLY A 31 9.63 -3.75 -7.23
N ASP A 32 8.77 -4.51 -6.57
CA ASP A 32 7.72 -5.26 -7.24
C ASP A 32 6.68 -4.33 -7.87
N VAL A 33 6.29 -3.27 -7.16
CA VAL A 33 5.33 -2.29 -7.67
C VAL A 33 5.88 -1.57 -8.90
N LEU A 34 7.14 -1.13 -8.83
CA LEU A 34 7.76 -0.42 -9.94
C LEU A 34 7.90 -1.31 -11.16
N GLY A 35 8.22 -2.58 -10.94
CA GLY A 35 8.42 -3.52 -12.04
C GLY A 35 7.13 -3.90 -12.75
N LYS A 36 6.01 -3.94 -12.02
CA LYS A 36 4.76 -4.49 -12.57
C LYS A 36 3.68 -3.44 -12.82
N TYR A 37 3.54 -2.47 -11.95
CA TYR A 37 2.34 -1.63 -11.93
C TYR A 37 2.58 -0.14 -12.00
N HIS A 38 3.73 0.34 -11.61
CA HIS A 38 3.93 1.78 -11.44
C HIS A 38 5.32 2.20 -11.90
N PRO A 39 5.51 2.57 -13.17
CA PRO A 39 6.83 2.84 -13.75
C PRO A 39 7.38 4.22 -13.39
N HIS A 40 7.15 4.70 -12.21
CA HIS A 40 7.66 5.97 -11.71
C HIS A 40 8.71 5.71 -10.63
N GLY A 41 9.41 6.75 -10.18
CA GLY A 41 10.54 6.60 -9.29
C GLY A 41 10.23 5.92 -7.96
N ASP A 42 11.24 5.23 -7.41
CA ASP A 42 11.12 4.50 -6.14
C ASP A 42 10.85 5.44 -4.96
N ILE A 43 11.38 6.65 -4.99
CA ILE A 43 11.18 7.63 -3.92
C ILE A 43 9.70 7.96 -3.76
N ALA A 44 9.01 8.23 -4.87
CA ALA A 44 7.59 8.55 -4.82
C ALA A 44 6.75 7.36 -4.37
N CYS A 45 7.09 6.17 -4.83
CA CYS A 45 6.39 4.94 -4.43
C CYS A 45 6.56 4.68 -2.94
N TYR A 46 7.78 4.77 -2.44
CA TYR A 46 8.05 4.55 -1.03
C TYR A 46 7.39 5.62 -0.15
N ALA A 47 7.41 6.88 -0.59
CA ALA A 47 6.74 7.95 0.15
C ALA A 47 5.24 7.67 0.31
N ALA A 48 4.60 7.15 -0.72
CA ALA A 48 3.20 6.76 -0.62
C ALA A 48 2.99 5.61 0.37
N MET A 49 3.90 4.63 0.37
CA MET A 49 3.84 3.53 1.34
C MET A 49 3.99 4.04 2.77
N VAL A 50 4.90 4.99 2.99
CA VAL A 50 5.12 5.56 4.32
C VAL A 50 3.84 6.20 4.84
N LEU A 51 3.15 6.97 4.01
CA LEU A 51 1.88 7.58 4.43
C LEU A 51 0.86 6.53 4.87
N MET A 52 0.79 5.42 4.14
CA MET A 52 -0.16 4.35 4.47
C MET A 52 0.21 3.60 5.75
N ALA A 53 1.45 3.69 6.20
CA ALA A 53 1.91 3.02 7.41
C ALA A 53 1.89 3.92 8.64
N GLN A 54 1.72 5.22 8.46
CA GLN A 54 1.75 6.18 9.57
C GLN A 54 0.38 6.26 10.25
N PRO A 55 0.26 5.81 11.51
CA PRO A 55 -1.04 5.85 12.21
C PRO A 55 -1.52 7.26 12.49
N PHE A 56 -0.62 8.24 12.51
CA PHE A 56 -1.00 9.63 12.69
C PHE A 56 -1.45 10.29 11.37
N SER A 57 -1.19 9.65 10.22
CA SER A 57 -1.63 10.15 8.91
C SER A 57 -2.99 9.59 8.53
N TYR A 58 -3.25 8.34 8.89
CA TYR A 58 -4.52 7.67 8.60
C TYR A 58 -5.07 7.07 9.89
N ARG A 59 -6.38 7.21 10.08
CA ARG A 59 -7.06 6.60 11.22
C ARG A 59 -6.90 5.08 11.22
N TYR A 60 -6.99 4.48 10.03
CA TYR A 60 -6.83 3.03 9.84
C TYR A 60 -5.74 2.80 8.80
N PRO A 61 -4.48 2.67 9.22
CA PRO A 61 -3.39 2.43 8.28
C PRO A 61 -3.59 1.17 7.48
N LEU A 62 -3.27 1.23 6.20
CA LEU A 62 -3.39 0.08 5.30
C LEU A 62 -2.13 -0.78 5.30
N VAL A 63 -1.00 -0.21 5.69
CA VAL A 63 0.28 -0.91 5.80
C VAL A 63 0.67 -0.96 7.27
N ASP A 64 1.10 -2.14 7.71
CA ASP A 64 1.65 -2.36 9.04
C ASP A 64 3.16 -2.35 8.91
N GLY A 65 3.82 -1.43 9.60
CA GLY A 65 5.25 -1.20 9.44
C GLY A 65 6.04 -1.49 10.68
N GLN A 66 7.29 -1.89 10.48
CA GLN A 66 8.26 -2.12 11.55
C GLN A 66 9.52 -1.32 11.22
N GLY A 67 10.01 -0.56 12.19
CA GLY A 67 11.15 0.32 12.01
C GLY A 67 10.75 1.78 12.16
N ASN A 68 11.58 2.68 11.65
CA ASN A 68 11.32 4.11 11.73
C ASN A 68 10.48 4.58 10.53
N TRP A 69 9.21 4.82 10.76
CA TRP A 69 8.26 5.32 9.77
C TRP A 69 7.87 6.78 9.99
N GLY A 70 8.67 7.50 10.76
CA GLY A 70 8.39 8.90 11.07
C GLY A 70 7.63 9.07 12.38
N ALA A 71 7.38 10.32 12.74
CA ALA A 71 6.68 10.67 13.96
C ALA A 71 5.70 11.82 13.68
N PRO A 72 4.68 12.04 14.54
CA PRO A 72 3.72 13.11 14.30
C PRO A 72 4.34 14.50 14.19
N ASP A 73 5.40 14.74 14.97
CA ASP A 73 6.12 16.02 14.95
C ASP A 73 7.18 16.09 13.85
N ASP A 74 7.49 14.96 13.22
CA ASP A 74 8.46 14.90 12.12
C ASP A 74 8.09 13.76 11.17
N PRO A 75 7.01 13.91 10.40
CA PRO A 75 6.52 12.83 9.56
C PRO A 75 7.41 12.51 8.36
N LYS A 76 8.35 13.37 8.03
CA LYS A 76 9.27 13.14 6.91
C LYS A 76 10.59 12.52 7.34
N SER A 77 10.81 12.33 8.65
CA SER A 77 12.04 11.75 9.17
C SER A 77 11.89 10.24 9.35
N PHE A 78 11.80 9.52 8.25
CA PHE A 78 11.68 8.06 8.26
C PHE A 78 12.90 7.41 7.63
N ALA A 79 13.14 6.14 7.99
CA ALA A 79 14.29 5.40 7.46
C ALA A 79 14.09 5.05 5.98
N ALA A 80 15.19 4.81 5.29
CA ALA A 80 15.15 4.37 3.89
C ALA A 80 14.49 3.00 3.76
N MET A 81 13.94 2.71 2.58
CA MET A 81 13.17 1.48 2.34
C MET A 81 13.96 0.19 2.58
N ARG A 82 15.29 0.25 2.52
CA ARG A 82 16.11 -0.93 2.80
C ARG A 82 16.20 -1.26 4.28
N TYR A 83 15.80 -0.33 5.14
CA TYR A 83 15.85 -0.52 6.59
C TYR A 83 14.49 -0.78 7.23
N THR A 84 13.40 -0.36 6.59
CA THR A 84 12.07 -0.60 7.13
C THR A 84 11.51 -1.91 6.61
N GLU A 85 10.57 -2.47 7.37
CA GLU A 85 9.87 -3.69 6.99
C GLU A 85 8.37 -3.43 7.01
N SER A 86 7.64 -4.14 6.17
CA SER A 86 6.21 -3.88 6.02
C SER A 86 5.43 -5.14 5.67
N ARG A 87 4.14 -5.07 5.95
CA ARG A 87 3.14 -6.05 5.53
C ARG A 87 1.78 -5.35 5.52
N LEU A 88 0.78 -5.99 4.98
CA LEU A 88 -0.57 -5.43 4.99
C LEU A 88 -1.14 -5.45 6.40
N SER A 89 -1.95 -4.45 6.73
CA SER A 89 -2.68 -4.44 7.99
C SER A 89 -3.92 -5.33 7.87
N LYS A 90 -4.51 -5.68 9.01
CA LYS A 90 -5.78 -6.42 9.01
C LYS A 90 -6.87 -5.65 8.30
N TYR A 91 -6.83 -4.34 8.39
CA TYR A 91 -7.83 -3.48 7.80
C TYR A 91 -7.81 -3.57 6.27
N SER A 92 -6.62 -3.61 5.68
CA SER A 92 -6.52 -3.73 4.23
C SER A 92 -7.00 -5.07 3.71
N GLU A 93 -6.99 -6.11 4.54
CA GLU A 93 -7.56 -7.41 4.16
C GLU A 93 -9.06 -7.33 3.89
N LEU A 94 -9.76 -6.45 4.61
CA LEU A 94 -11.20 -6.24 4.38
C LEU A 94 -11.45 -5.63 3.00
N LEU A 95 -10.58 -4.70 2.58
CA LEU A 95 -10.70 -4.11 1.24
C LEU A 95 -10.40 -5.15 0.16
N LEU A 96 -9.37 -5.95 0.37
CA LEU A 96 -8.95 -6.95 -0.60
C LEU A 96 -9.97 -8.09 -0.73
N SER A 97 -10.69 -8.42 0.33
CA SER A 97 -11.71 -9.47 0.28
C SER A 97 -12.80 -9.14 -0.73
N GLU A 98 -13.07 -7.87 -0.96
CA GLU A 98 -14.08 -7.46 -1.93
C GLU A 98 -13.60 -7.64 -3.37
N LEU A 99 -12.29 -7.63 -3.61
CA LEU A 99 -11.74 -8.00 -4.91
C LEU A 99 -12.08 -9.44 -5.26
N GLY A 100 -11.97 -10.34 -4.28
CA GLY A 100 -12.32 -11.75 -4.46
C GLY A 100 -13.80 -11.95 -4.73
N GLN A 101 -14.63 -10.98 -4.42
CA GLN A 101 -16.08 -11.04 -4.69
C GLN A 101 -16.44 -10.44 -6.05
N GLY A 102 -15.44 -10.01 -6.82
CA GLY A 102 -15.67 -9.48 -8.15
C GLY A 102 -16.27 -8.10 -8.18
N THR A 103 -16.11 -7.32 -7.11
CA THR A 103 -16.70 -5.98 -7.02
C THR A 103 -15.78 -4.90 -7.58
N ALA A 104 -14.53 -5.25 -7.93
CA ALA A 104 -13.56 -4.30 -8.47
C ALA A 104 -13.48 -4.42 -9.99
N ASP A 105 -13.30 -3.28 -10.65
CA ASP A 105 -12.98 -3.27 -12.06
C ASP A 105 -11.50 -3.58 -12.26
N TRP A 106 -11.20 -4.28 -13.34
CA TRP A 106 -9.83 -4.66 -13.68
C TRP A 106 -9.35 -3.90 -14.90
N VAL A 107 -8.11 -3.44 -14.87
CA VAL A 107 -7.48 -2.77 -16.00
C VAL A 107 -6.11 -3.37 -16.22
N PRO A 108 -5.56 -3.34 -17.47
CA PRO A 108 -4.19 -3.78 -17.71
C PRO A 108 -3.22 -2.88 -16.96
N ASN A 109 -2.08 -3.47 -16.56
CA ASN A 109 -1.00 -2.66 -16.01
C ASN A 109 -0.33 -1.88 -17.15
N PHE A 110 0.71 -1.10 -16.83
CA PHE A 110 1.31 -0.18 -17.80
C PHE A 110 1.88 -0.84 -19.06
N ASP A 111 2.28 -2.13 -18.98
CA ASP A 111 2.81 -2.85 -20.15
C ASP A 111 1.83 -3.88 -20.72
N GLY A 112 0.63 -3.98 -20.15
CA GLY A 112 -0.41 -4.87 -20.65
C GLY A 112 -0.23 -6.34 -20.33
N THR A 113 0.81 -6.73 -19.58
CA THR A 113 1.07 -8.14 -19.30
C THR A 113 0.32 -8.67 -18.10
N LEU A 114 -0.10 -7.80 -17.20
CA LEU A 114 -0.81 -8.17 -15.98
C LEU A 114 -2.06 -7.31 -15.84
N GLN A 115 -3.01 -7.80 -15.06
CA GLN A 115 -4.19 -7.03 -14.70
C GLN A 115 -4.02 -6.42 -13.32
N GLU A 116 -4.57 -5.23 -13.13
CA GLU A 116 -4.62 -4.61 -11.82
C GLU A 116 -6.02 -4.05 -11.57
N PRO A 117 -6.47 -3.91 -10.31
CA PRO A 117 -7.77 -3.31 -10.03
C PRO A 117 -7.73 -1.81 -10.32
N LYS A 118 -8.77 -1.33 -10.98
CA LYS A 118 -8.90 0.11 -11.28
C LYS A 118 -8.98 0.90 -9.98
N MET A 119 -9.74 0.41 -9.02
CA MET A 119 -9.77 0.93 -7.67
C MET A 119 -10.11 -0.21 -6.73
N LEU A 120 -9.64 -0.13 -5.50
CA LEU A 120 -10.02 -1.09 -4.48
C LEU A 120 -11.42 -0.75 -4.00
N PRO A 121 -12.33 -1.75 -3.90
CA PRO A 121 -13.64 -1.50 -3.31
C PRO A 121 -13.49 -1.05 -1.87
N ALA A 122 -14.30 -0.09 -1.46
CA ALA A 122 -14.27 0.41 -0.10
C ALA A 122 -15.51 -0.06 0.62
N ARG A 123 -15.39 -1.16 1.30
CA ARG A 123 -16.44 -1.62 2.19
C ARG A 123 -16.68 -0.63 3.32
N LEU A 124 -15.60 0.01 3.75
CA LEU A 124 -15.61 1.05 4.76
C LEU A 124 -15.38 2.38 4.08
N PRO A 125 -15.95 3.47 4.60
CA PRO A 125 -15.79 4.76 3.96
C PRO A 125 -14.33 5.18 3.86
N ASN A 126 -13.86 5.42 2.65
CA ASN A 126 -12.49 5.86 2.42
C ASN A 126 -12.19 7.20 3.08
N ILE A 127 -13.20 8.04 3.23
CA ILE A 127 -13.04 9.33 3.91
C ILE A 127 -12.53 9.12 5.33
N LEU A 128 -13.01 8.09 6.01
CA LEU A 128 -12.53 7.79 7.36
C LEU A 128 -11.12 7.22 7.36
N LEU A 129 -10.72 6.56 6.27
CA LEU A 129 -9.38 5.99 6.15
C LEU A 129 -8.34 7.06 5.84
N ASN A 130 -8.64 7.89 4.86
CA ASN A 130 -7.65 8.77 4.27
C ASN A 130 -7.81 10.21 4.75
N GLY A 131 -8.90 10.53 5.39
CA GLY A 131 -9.24 11.90 5.72
C GLY A 131 -9.24 12.72 4.44
N THR A 132 -8.76 13.94 4.54
CA THR A 132 -8.68 14.84 3.38
C THR A 132 -7.33 14.83 2.70
N THR A 133 -6.40 14.03 3.20
CA THR A 133 -5.03 14.01 2.68
C THR A 133 -4.85 13.04 1.52
N GLY A 134 -5.82 12.18 1.33
CA GLY A 134 -5.78 11.11 0.34
C GLY A 134 -5.41 11.40 -1.07
#